data_cf9ae025f8fd1182544255a02207cf7d
#
_entry.id   cf9ae025f8fd1182544255a02207cf7d
#
_cell.length_a   1.000
_cell.length_b   1.000
_cell.length_c   1.000
_cell.angle_alpha   90.00
_cell.angle_beta   90.00
_cell.angle_gamma   90.00
#
_symmetry.space_group_name_H-M   'P 1'
#
loop_
_entity.id
_entity.type
_entity.pdbx_description
1 polymer ?
#
loop_
_entity_poly.entity_id
_entity_poly.type
_entity_poly.pdbx_seq_one_letter_code
_entity_poly.pdbx_strand_id
1 'polypeptide(L)'
;DTRYHLMSRINNKMFLFKQASIKRDIVKTLKKVAYFSGIEINAYCIMDDHFHIVCTVRRMDKKLSEEEILKRIAVLKGRKYAKSTAEDWAYNRSLGLEREVENNISAWRDRMNDISQMMKTFKENIDRIYKKEHKYVGTIFTGRFKSTIIEDGKYFAVCVKYVELNPVRAKMVRMAKDYEFSSYNERNTNKDGLYAGPGPEERELVKRVPQIGNGVVFGSYEFVRGKIKEGIGKKPRHVLCDMFATHGHKLSLEAEVVA
;
A
#
# COMPACT_ATOMS: atom_id res chain seq x y z
N ASP A 1 15.24 -4.58 1.87
CA ASP A 1 13.90 -4.27 1.37
C ASP A 1 12.84 -4.93 2.25
N THR A 2 11.73 -4.26 2.50
CA THR A 2 10.61 -4.82 3.27
C THR A 2 9.33 -4.73 2.46
N ARG A 3 8.58 -5.83 2.41
CA ARG A 3 7.32 -5.91 1.69
C ARG A 3 6.14 -5.83 2.63
N TYR A 4 5.13 -5.10 2.21
CA TYR A 4 3.92 -4.86 2.98
C TYR A 4 2.66 -5.09 2.16
N HIS A 5 1.65 -5.65 2.82
CA HIS A 5 0.27 -5.55 2.38
C HIS A 5 -0.43 -4.50 3.25
N LEU A 6 -0.97 -3.49 2.62
CA LEU A 6 -1.65 -2.37 3.26
C LEU A 6 -3.13 -2.41 2.90
N MET A 7 -3.99 -2.12 3.89
CA MET A 7 -5.43 -2.08 3.69
C MET A 7 -6.06 -0.96 4.52
N SER A 8 -7.01 -0.26 3.96
CA SER A 8 -7.86 0.67 4.71
C SER A 8 -9.30 0.58 4.24
N ARG A 9 -10.23 0.67 5.19
CA ARG A 9 -11.67 0.57 4.94
C ARG A 9 -12.37 1.89 5.25
N ILE A 10 -13.43 2.16 4.49
CA ILE A 10 -14.32 3.29 4.68
C ILE A 10 -15.17 3.09 5.93
N ASN A 11 -15.52 4.21 6.56
CA ASN A 11 -16.36 4.24 7.75
C ASN A 11 -17.74 3.61 7.48
N ASN A 12 -18.28 2.88 8.48
CA ASN A 12 -19.62 2.27 8.45
C ASN A 12 -19.89 1.37 7.22
N LYS A 13 -18.84 0.82 6.58
CA LYS A 13 -18.94 -0.02 5.37
C LYS A 13 -19.76 0.65 4.24
N MET A 14 -19.77 1.97 4.19
CA MET A 14 -20.39 2.69 3.09
C MET A 14 -19.64 2.45 1.79
N PHE A 15 -20.37 2.28 0.69
CA PHE A 15 -19.78 2.06 -0.63
C PHE A 15 -19.46 3.39 -1.33
N LEU A 16 -18.62 4.21 -0.69
CA LEU A 16 -18.33 5.57 -1.18
C LEU A 16 -17.53 5.59 -2.49
N PHE A 17 -16.86 4.50 -2.83
CA PHE A 17 -16.04 4.38 -4.04
C PHE A 17 -16.77 3.68 -5.21
N LYS A 18 -18.12 3.57 -5.20
CA LYS A 18 -18.86 2.92 -6.31
C LYS A 18 -18.63 3.59 -7.65
N GLN A 19 -18.52 4.92 -7.66
CA GLN A 19 -18.35 5.66 -8.91
C GLN A 19 -16.98 5.40 -9.55
N ALA A 20 -16.98 5.06 -10.83
CA ALA A 20 -15.78 4.78 -11.60
C ALA A 20 -14.83 5.99 -11.68
N SER A 21 -15.36 7.22 -11.74
CA SER A 21 -14.59 8.47 -11.72
C SER A 21 -13.75 8.57 -10.43
N ILE A 22 -14.37 8.34 -9.28
CA ILE A 22 -13.70 8.37 -7.98
C ILE A 22 -12.59 7.33 -7.91
N LYS A 23 -12.86 6.09 -8.33
CA LYS A 23 -11.83 5.04 -8.35
C LYS A 23 -10.65 5.38 -9.26
N ARG A 24 -10.90 5.96 -10.45
CA ARG A 24 -9.83 6.43 -11.34
C ARG A 24 -8.98 7.50 -10.68
N ASP A 25 -9.58 8.45 -9.97
CA ASP A 25 -8.85 9.49 -9.27
C ASP A 25 -8.09 8.95 -8.05
N ILE A 26 -8.62 7.94 -7.37
CA ILE A 26 -7.91 7.21 -6.31
C ILE A 26 -6.66 6.51 -6.89
N VAL A 27 -6.77 5.81 -8.02
CA VAL A 27 -5.63 5.14 -8.68
C VAL A 27 -4.58 6.17 -9.11
N LYS A 28 -4.97 7.28 -9.75
CA LYS A 28 -4.06 8.37 -10.10
C LYS A 28 -3.35 8.94 -8.87
N THR A 29 -4.09 9.11 -7.79
CA THR A 29 -3.55 9.60 -6.52
C THR A 29 -2.56 8.62 -5.90
N LEU A 30 -2.87 7.32 -5.93
CA LEU A 30 -1.94 6.28 -5.46
C LEU A 30 -0.60 6.36 -6.18
N LYS A 31 -0.61 6.47 -7.51
CA LYS A 31 0.62 6.58 -8.32
C LYS A 31 1.44 7.82 -7.96
N LYS A 32 0.79 8.98 -7.81
CA LYS A 32 1.46 10.23 -7.41
C LYS A 32 2.07 10.14 -6.01
N VAL A 33 1.32 9.59 -5.06
CA VAL A 33 1.78 9.46 -3.68
C VAL A 33 2.90 8.43 -3.57
N ALA A 34 2.81 7.30 -4.29
CA ALA A 34 3.86 6.28 -4.34
C ALA A 34 5.17 6.85 -4.92
N TYR A 35 5.08 7.59 -6.04
CA TYR A 35 6.25 8.26 -6.63
C TYR A 35 6.87 9.27 -5.65
N PHE A 36 6.06 10.11 -5.01
CA PHE A 36 6.52 11.06 -3.99
C PHE A 36 7.22 10.34 -2.85
N SER A 37 6.62 9.29 -2.32
CA SER A 37 7.16 8.53 -1.18
C SER A 37 8.39 7.67 -1.56
N GLY A 38 8.62 7.40 -2.85
CA GLY A 38 9.67 6.49 -3.30
C GLY A 38 9.38 5.03 -2.94
N ILE A 39 8.11 4.68 -2.72
CA ILE A 39 7.66 3.34 -2.39
C ILE A 39 7.14 2.67 -3.65
N GLU A 40 7.65 1.49 -3.94
CA GLU A 40 7.26 0.70 -5.11
C GLU A 40 5.91 0.02 -4.87
N ILE A 41 4.94 0.26 -5.75
CA ILE A 41 3.66 -0.44 -5.72
C ILE A 41 3.74 -1.69 -6.60
N ASN A 42 3.62 -2.85 -5.98
CA ASN A 42 3.69 -4.15 -6.66
C ASN A 42 2.31 -4.64 -7.10
N ALA A 43 1.28 -4.39 -6.28
CA ALA A 43 -0.11 -4.67 -6.63
C ALA A 43 -1.06 -3.73 -5.90
N TYR A 44 -2.24 -3.49 -6.50
CA TYR A 44 -3.33 -2.77 -5.83
C TYR A 44 -4.69 -3.23 -6.34
N CYS A 45 -5.71 -3.00 -5.51
CA CYS A 45 -7.11 -3.15 -5.86
C CYS A 45 -7.96 -2.14 -5.08
N ILE A 46 -8.69 -1.28 -5.79
CA ILE A 46 -9.60 -0.29 -5.21
C ILE A 46 -11.01 -0.86 -5.27
N MET A 47 -11.53 -1.30 -4.13
CA MET A 47 -12.89 -1.84 -3.98
C MET A 47 -13.90 -0.71 -3.69
N ASP A 48 -15.18 -1.05 -3.52
CA ASP A 48 -16.24 -0.05 -3.29
C ASP A 48 -16.20 0.57 -1.90
N ASP A 49 -15.70 -0.15 -0.89
CA ASP A 49 -15.66 0.27 0.53
C ASP A 49 -14.27 0.19 1.16
N HIS A 50 -13.26 -0.28 0.43
CA HIS A 50 -11.89 -0.42 0.91
C HIS A 50 -10.91 -0.53 -0.25
N PHE A 51 -9.62 -0.51 0.07
CA PHE A 51 -8.58 -0.80 -0.90
C PHE A 51 -7.48 -1.68 -0.30
N HIS A 52 -6.81 -2.39 -1.17
CA HIS A 52 -5.62 -3.18 -0.88
C HIS A 52 -4.44 -2.67 -1.71
N ILE A 53 -3.25 -2.62 -1.09
CA ILE A 53 -1.99 -2.27 -1.74
C ILE A 53 -0.92 -3.25 -1.27
N VAL A 54 -0.17 -3.82 -2.20
CA VAL A 54 1.08 -4.53 -1.92
C VAL A 54 2.21 -3.64 -2.38
N CYS A 55 3.17 -3.38 -1.51
CA CYS A 55 4.27 -2.47 -1.81
C CYS A 55 5.59 -2.97 -1.24
N THR A 56 6.69 -2.49 -1.83
CA THR A 56 8.05 -2.70 -1.37
C THR A 56 8.66 -1.38 -0.93
N VAL A 57 9.13 -1.32 0.30
CA VAL A 57 9.96 -0.24 0.83
C VAL A 57 11.42 -0.67 0.64
N ARG A 58 12.12 0.01 -0.26
CA ARG A 58 13.54 -0.28 -0.50
C ARG A 58 14.40 0.38 0.55
N ARG A 59 15.46 -0.31 0.97
CA ARG A 59 16.49 0.32 1.78
C ARG A 59 17.15 1.44 1.00
N MET A 60 17.22 2.63 1.60
CA MET A 60 17.87 3.78 1.00
C MET A 60 19.23 3.97 1.63
N ASP A 61 20.29 3.77 0.85
CA ASP A 61 21.67 3.92 1.31
C ASP A 61 22.19 5.37 1.21
N LYS A 62 21.49 6.23 0.43
CA LYS A 62 21.87 7.63 0.21
C LYS A 62 20.71 8.57 0.50
N LYS A 63 21.02 9.72 1.07
CA LYS A 63 20.06 10.83 1.20
C LYS A 63 19.67 11.34 -0.19
N LEU A 64 18.38 11.60 -0.39
CA LEU A 64 17.87 12.21 -1.61
C LEU A 64 18.45 13.62 -1.78
N SER A 65 18.82 13.97 -2.99
CA SER A 65 19.23 15.34 -3.35
C SER A 65 18.02 16.28 -3.32
N GLU A 66 18.28 17.58 -3.20
CA GLU A 66 17.24 18.62 -3.28
C GLU A 66 16.48 18.55 -4.60
N GLU A 67 17.18 18.35 -5.71
CA GLU A 67 16.58 18.23 -7.04
C GLU A 67 15.59 17.06 -7.09
N GLU A 68 15.95 15.90 -6.54
CA GLU A 68 15.06 14.74 -6.50
C GLU A 68 13.85 14.99 -5.59
N ILE A 69 14.04 15.67 -4.46
CA ILE A 69 12.94 16.06 -3.57
C ILE A 69 11.96 17.00 -4.29
N LEU A 70 12.47 18.02 -4.98
CA LEU A 70 11.65 18.96 -5.75
C LEU A 70 10.89 18.27 -6.89
N LYS A 71 11.52 17.31 -7.61
CA LYS A 71 10.85 16.47 -8.61
C LYS A 71 9.67 15.71 -8.00
N ARG A 72 9.86 15.09 -6.84
CA ARG A 72 8.82 14.35 -6.13
C ARG A 72 7.71 15.26 -5.62
N ILE A 73 8.04 16.43 -5.09
CA ILE A 73 7.08 17.47 -4.70
C ILE A 73 6.25 17.91 -5.92
N ALA A 74 6.89 18.10 -7.07
CA ALA A 74 6.21 18.51 -8.30
C ALA A 74 5.15 17.49 -8.76
N VAL A 75 5.42 16.19 -8.61
CA VAL A 75 4.44 15.14 -8.94
C VAL A 75 3.26 15.15 -7.97
N LEU A 76 3.52 15.34 -6.68
CA LEU A 76 2.46 15.31 -5.65
C LEU A 76 1.64 16.59 -5.58
N LYS A 77 2.30 17.75 -5.61
CA LYS A 77 1.70 19.07 -5.35
C LYS A 77 1.58 19.96 -6.60
N GLY A 78 2.25 19.57 -7.69
CA GLY A 78 2.30 20.34 -8.93
C GLY A 78 3.57 21.17 -9.09
N ARG A 79 3.93 21.45 -10.35
CA ARG A 79 5.17 22.16 -10.71
C ARG A 79 5.28 23.57 -10.10
N LYS A 80 4.14 24.30 -10.04
CA LYS A 80 4.12 25.66 -9.47
C LYS A 80 4.52 25.63 -7.98
N TYR A 81 3.99 24.67 -7.23
CA TYR A 81 4.32 24.51 -5.81
C TYR A 81 5.81 24.16 -5.61
N ALA A 82 6.34 23.21 -6.39
CA ALA A 82 7.76 22.83 -6.30
C ALA A 82 8.68 24.01 -6.66
N LYS A 83 8.32 24.82 -7.66
CA LYS A 83 9.06 26.03 -8.04
C LYS A 83 9.08 27.05 -6.88
N SER A 84 7.91 27.35 -6.30
CA SER A 84 7.83 28.25 -5.14
C SER A 84 8.67 27.72 -3.97
N THR A 85 8.64 26.40 -3.70
CA THR A 85 9.48 25.80 -2.64
C THR A 85 10.97 26.00 -2.91
N ALA A 86 11.41 25.84 -4.15
CA ALA A 86 12.81 26.06 -4.52
C ALA A 86 13.22 27.54 -4.39
N GLU A 87 12.34 28.46 -4.80
CA GLU A 87 12.52 29.90 -4.64
C GLU A 87 12.61 30.30 -3.16
N ASP A 88 11.74 29.75 -2.30
CA ASP A 88 11.79 29.96 -0.86
C ASP A 88 13.10 29.46 -0.23
N TRP A 89 13.59 28.30 -0.66
CA TRP A 89 14.89 27.77 -0.20
C TRP A 89 16.05 28.67 -0.64
N ALA A 90 16.06 29.12 -1.89
CA ALA A 90 17.10 30.03 -2.40
C ALA A 90 17.08 31.39 -1.67
N TYR A 91 15.90 31.95 -1.44
CA TYR A 91 15.73 33.19 -0.72
C TYR A 91 16.24 33.08 0.73
N ASN A 92 15.83 32.05 1.47
CA ASN A 92 16.30 31.84 2.84
C ASN A 92 17.82 31.65 2.93
N ARG A 93 18.43 30.97 1.95
CA ARG A 93 19.90 30.88 1.87
C ARG A 93 20.55 32.24 1.66
N SER A 94 19.98 33.11 0.83
CA SER A 94 20.51 34.46 0.62
C SER A 94 20.46 35.34 1.89
N LEU A 95 19.64 34.96 2.87
CA LEU A 95 19.55 35.57 4.20
C LEU A 95 20.45 34.89 5.25
N GLY A 96 21.28 33.89 4.85
CA GLY A 96 22.12 33.13 5.79
C GLY A 96 21.37 32.11 6.65
N LEU A 97 20.15 31.71 6.24
CA LEU A 97 19.26 30.79 6.99
C LEU A 97 19.43 29.33 6.53
N GLU A 98 20.68 28.85 6.33
CA GLU A 98 20.96 27.50 5.84
C GLU A 98 20.34 26.40 6.73
N ARG A 99 20.35 26.62 8.05
CA ARG A 99 19.81 25.63 9.01
C ARG A 99 18.30 25.44 8.83
N GLU A 100 17.56 26.51 8.62
CA GLU A 100 16.12 26.50 8.38
C GLU A 100 15.79 25.78 7.05
N VAL A 101 16.60 26.02 6.03
CA VAL A 101 16.46 25.36 4.74
C VAL A 101 16.70 23.85 4.89
N GLU A 102 17.81 23.42 5.56
CA GLU A 102 18.07 22.00 5.76
C GLU A 102 17.01 21.32 6.64
N ASN A 103 16.49 22.00 7.66
CA ASN A 103 15.35 21.49 8.44
C ASN A 103 14.10 21.27 7.57
N ASN A 104 13.81 22.20 6.66
CA ASN A 104 12.69 22.05 5.74
C ASN A 104 12.90 20.90 4.76
N ILE A 105 14.09 20.76 4.19
CA ILE A 105 14.48 19.67 3.31
C ILE A 105 14.38 18.32 4.05
N SER A 106 14.88 18.26 5.30
CA SER A 106 14.78 17.06 6.15
C SER A 106 13.32 16.68 6.39
N ALA A 107 12.45 17.64 6.70
CA ALA A 107 11.03 17.40 6.88
C ALA A 107 10.35 16.81 5.63
N TRP A 108 10.82 17.16 4.43
CA TRP A 108 10.37 16.51 3.19
C TRP A 108 10.94 15.09 3.05
N ARG A 109 12.22 14.86 3.38
CA ARG A 109 12.84 13.52 3.37
C ARG A 109 12.14 12.56 4.32
N ASP A 110 11.80 13.01 5.52
CA ASP A 110 11.13 12.21 6.57
C ASP A 110 9.72 11.72 6.15
N ARG A 111 9.13 12.37 5.14
CA ARG A 111 7.86 11.94 4.53
C ARG A 111 8.04 10.91 3.42
N MET A 112 9.27 10.62 3.03
CA MET A 112 9.60 9.68 1.97
C MET A 112 10.09 8.36 2.57
N ASN A 113 9.93 7.28 1.84
CA ASN A 113 10.30 5.92 2.26
C ASN A 113 9.65 5.43 3.57
N ASP A 114 8.53 6.04 3.96
CA ASP A 114 7.74 5.70 5.14
C ASP A 114 6.30 5.38 4.74
N ILE A 115 5.86 4.13 5.05
CA ILE A 115 4.50 3.67 4.72
C ILE A 115 3.41 4.43 5.48
N SER A 116 3.70 4.91 6.70
CA SER A 116 2.73 5.64 7.51
C SER A 116 2.49 7.02 6.90
N GLN A 117 3.54 7.72 6.48
CA GLN A 117 3.45 9.00 5.78
C GLN A 117 2.82 8.85 4.39
N MET A 118 3.17 7.78 3.66
CA MET A 118 2.53 7.47 2.38
C MET A 118 1.03 7.27 2.56
N MET A 119 0.62 6.42 3.49
CA MET A 119 -0.79 6.11 3.74
C MET A 119 -1.57 7.30 4.28
N LYS A 120 -0.95 8.11 5.16
CA LYS A 120 -1.53 9.38 5.63
C LYS A 120 -1.82 10.30 4.44
N THR A 121 -0.81 10.58 3.63
CA THR A 121 -0.93 11.45 2.45
C THR A 121 -1.96 10.90 1.45
N PHE A 122 -1.96 9.59 1.22
CA PHE A 122 -2.91 8.94 0.30
C PHE A 122 -4.35 9.09 0.80
N LYS A 123 -4.63 8.75 2.05
CA LYS A 123 -5.98 8.85 2.64
C LYS A 123 -6.49 10.30 2.69
N GLU A 124 -5.64 11.26 3.05
CA GLU A 124 -5.99 12.69 3.05
C GLU A 124 -6.37 13.20 1.65
N ASN A 125 -5.67 12.72 0.62
CA ASN A 125 -6.01 13.09 -0.76
C ASN A 125 -7.33 12.44 -1.21
N ILE A 126 -7.59 11.17 -0.86
CA ILE A 126 -8.88 10.51 -1.14
C ILE A 126 -10.02 11.25 -0.43
N ASP A 127 -9.84 11.59 0.84
CA ASP A 127 -10.83 12.34 1.62
C ASP A 127 -11.17 13.68 0.95
N ARG A 128 -10.15 14.39 0.45
CA ARG A 128 -10.31 15.66 -0.27
C ARG A 128 -11.05 15.48 -1.61
N ILE A 129 -10.72 14.44 -2.39
CA ILE A 129 -11.41 14.12 -3.65
C ILE A 129 -12.88 13.88 -3.38
N TYR A 130 -13.19 13.00 -2.43
CA TYR A 130 -14.56 12.64 -2.12
C TYR A 130 -15.38 13.81 -1.60
N LYS A 131 -14.84 14.59 -0.67
CA LYS A 131 -15.50 15.77 -0.09
C LYS A 131 -15.81 16.85 -1.13
N LYS A 132 -14.89 17.06 -2.07
CA LYS A 132 -15.10 18.02 -3.16
C LYS A 132 -16.29 17.64 -4.04
N GLU A 133 -16.45 16.33 -4.31
CA GLU A 133 -17.50 15.83 -5.21
C GLU A 133 -18.87 15.71 -4.52
N HIS A 134 -18.86 15.35 -3.23
CA HIS A 134 -20.10 14.98 -2.50
C HIS A 134 -20.48 15.93 -1.35
N LYS A 135 -19.76 17.05 -1.15
CA LYS A 135 -19.97 17.97 -0.01
C LYS A 135 -20.05 17.25 1.34
N TYR A 136 -19.32 16.16 1.48
CA TYR A 136 -19.34 15.28 2.66
C TYR A 136 -18.59 15.93 3.83
N VAL A 137 -19.20 15.87 5.04
CA VAL A 137 -18.60 16.35 6.29
C VAL A 137 -18.21 15.15 7.15
N GLY A 138 -17.03 15.20 7.78
CA GLY A 138 -16.51 14.12 8.60
C GLY A 138 -15.34 13.37 7.95
N THR A 139 -14.91 12.28 8.56
CA THR A 139 -13.85 11.40 8.03
C THR A 139 -14.44 10.20 7.31
N ILE A 140 -13.93 9.90 6.11
CA ILE A 140 -14.40 8.75 5.32
C ILE A 140 -13.76 7.43 5.74
N PHE A 141 -12.68 7.44 6.52
CA PHE A 141 -11.98 6.23 6.94
C PHE A 141 -12.18 5.92 8.43
N THR A 142 -12.38 4.64 8.76
CA THR A 142 -12.58 4.11 10.13
C THR A 142 -11.35 4.20 11.05
N GLY A 143 -10.29 4.88 10.70
CA GLY A 143 -9.10 4.99 11.54
C GLY A 143 -7.81 4.62 10.83
N ARG A 144 -6.87 4.02 11.55
CA ARG A 144 -5.56 3.65 10.98
C ARG A 144 -5.70 2.57 9.90
N PHE A 145 -4.80 2.58 8.94
CA PHE A 145 -4.67 1.48 7.99
C PHE A 145 -4.12 0.23 8.69
N LYS A 146 -4.41 -0.93 8.12
CA LYS A 146 -3.79 -2.21 8.52
C LYS A 146 -2.58 -2.45 7.65
N SER A 147 -1.50 -2.96 8.24
CA SER A 147 -0.29 -3.37 7.54
C SER A 147 0.11 -4.77 7.95
N THR A 148 0.52 -5.58 6.98
CA THR A 148 1.07 -6.91 7.17
C THR A 148 2.43 -6.96 6.51
N ILE A 149 3.47 -7.36 7.24
CA ILE A 149 4.80 -7.64 6.66
C ILE A 149 4.73 -8.98 5.95
N ILE A 150 5.26 -9.02 4.73
CA ILE A 150 5.20 -10.20 3.87
C ILE A 150 6.63 -10.73 3.65
N GLU A 151 6.82 -12.02 3.85
CA GLU A 151 8.03 -12.71 3.41
C GLU A 151 8.11 -12.73 1.88
N ASP A 152 9.33 -12.64 1.38
CA ASP A 152 9.58 -12.68 -0.07
C ASP A 152 9.28 -14.05 -0.70
N GLY A 153 9.41 -14.12 -2.03
CA GLY A 153 9.20 -15.35 -2.79
C GLY A 153 7.73 -15.73 -2.87
N LYS A 154 7.41 -16.97 -2.48
CA LYS A 154 6.05 -17.54 -2.65
C LYS A 154 4.97 -16.75 -1.90
N TYR A 155 5.27 -16.26 -0.70
CA TYR A 155 4.28 -15.51 0.10
C TYR A 155 3.95 -14.16 -0.50
N PHE A 156 4.96 -13.47 -1.03
CA PHE A 156 4.76 -12.24 -1.78
C PHE A 156 3.91 -12.47 -3.04
N ALA A 157 4.23 -13.50 -3.84
CA ALA A 157 3.46 -13.84 -5.04
C ALA A 157 1.99 -14.16 -4.72
N VAL A 158 1.74 -14.92 -3.65
CA VAL A 158 0.39 -15.24 -3.17
C VAL A 158 -0.35 -13.99 -2.73
N CYS A 159 0.33 -13.06 -2.03
CA CYS A 159 -0.29 -11.82 -1.59
C CYS A 159 -0.66 -10.90 -2.77
N VAL A 160 0.20 -10.80 -3.79
CA VAL A 160 -0.10 -10.09 -5.04
C VAL A 160 -1.36 -10.67 -5.68
N LYS A 161 -1.41 -12.00 -5.89
CA LYS A 161 -2.59 -12.68 -6.45
C LYS A 161 -3.84 -12.48 -5.58
N TYR A 162 -3.71 -12.58 -4.25
CA TYR A 162 -4.81 -12.29 -3.34
C TYR A 162 -5.42 -10.91 -3.57
N VAL A 163 -4.58 -9.87 -3.67
CA VAL A 163 -5.03 -8.49 -3.86
C VAL A 163 -5.72 -8.33 -5.22
N GLU A 164 -5.15 -8.87 -6.26
CA GLU A 164 -5.67 -8.72 -7.62
C GLU A 164 -6.95 -9.52 -7.90
N LEU A 165 -7.15 -10.62 -7.16
CA LEU A 165 -8.33 -11.46 -7.26
C LEU A 165 -9.48 -11.03 -6.33
N ASN A 166 -9.30 -10.00 -5.50
CA ASN A 166 -10.36 -9.49 -4.61
C ASN A 166 -11.68 -9.21 -5.32
N PRO A 167 -11.73 -8.56 -6.51
CA PRO A 167 -13.00 -8.28 -7.19
C PRO A 167 -13.72 -9.57 -7.64
N VAL A 168 -12.97 -10.61 -8.02
CA VAL A 168 -13.54 -11.92 -8.37
C VAL A 168 -14.11 -12.60 -7.13
N ARG A 169 -13.39 -12.57 -5.99
CA ARG A 169 -13.87 -13.11 -4.71
C ARG A 169 -15.11 -12.38 -4.20
N ALA A 170 -15.16 -11.08 -4.40
CA ALA A 170 -16.33 -10.26 -4.08
C ALA A 170 -17.48 -10.39 -5.10
N LYS A 171 -17.34 -11.24 -6.11
CA LYS A 171 -18.32 -11.44 -7.21
C LYS A 171 -18.67 -10.17 -7.98
N MET A 172 -17.79 -9.18 -7.99
CA MET A 172 -17.97 -7.93 -8.77
C MET A 172 -17.71 -8.14 -10.25
N VAL A 173 -16.79 -9.04 -10.59
CA VAL A 173 -16.46 -9.45 -11.96
C VAL A 173 -16.23 -10.97 -12.00
N ARG A 174 -16.30 -11.55 -13.20
CA ARG A 174 -16.02 -12.98 -13.44
C ARG A 174 -14.52 -13.26 -13.54
N MET A 175 -13.76 -12.35 -14.15
CA MET A 175 -12.31 -12.47 -14.33
C MET A 175 -11.62 -11.19 -13.82
N ALA A 176 -10.44 -11.33 -13.24
CA ALA A 176 -9.69 -10.21 -12.67
C ALA A 176 -9.34 -9.13 -13.71
N LYS A 177 -9.11 -9.52 -14.96
CA LYS A 177 -8.84 -8.61 -16.07
C LYS A 177 -10.00 -7.65 -16.37
N ASP A 178 -11.22 -7.99 -15.99
CA ASP A 178 -12.41 -7.19 -16.25
C ASP A 178 -12.61 -6.08 -15.20
N TYR A 179 -11.78 -6.05 -14.17
CA TYR A 179 -11.87 -5.05 -13.11
C TYR A 179 -10.86 -3.92 -13.32
N GLU A 180 -11.31 -2.80 -13.88
CA GLU A 180 -10.50 -1.63 -14.27
C GLU A 180 -9.60 -1.07 -13.14
N PHE A 181 -10.02 -1.18 -11.88
CA PHE A 181 -9.38 -0.51 -10.74
C PHE A 181 -8.41 -1.41 -9.96
N SER A 182 -7.70 -2.25 -10.67
CA SER A 182 -6.68 -3.15 -10.13
C SER A 182 -5.39 -3.12 -10.96
N SER A 183 -4.28 -3.42 -10.32
CA SER A 183 -2.99 -3.60 -11.00
C SER A 183 -3.01 -4.74 -12.02
N TYR A 184 -3.86 -5.75 -11.83
CA TYR A 184 -4.03 -6.84 -12.78
C TYR A 184 -4.56 -6.35 -14.13
N ASN A 185 -5.64 -5.55 -14.12
CA ASN A 185 -6.20 -4.98 -15.35
C ASN A 185 -5.18 -4.05 -16.02
N GLU A 186 -4.50 -3.19 -15.26
CA GLU A 186 -3.50 -2.27 -15.80
C GLU A 186 -2.38 -2.99 -16.55
N ARG A 187 -1.86 -4.12 -15.99
CA ARG A 187 -0.82 -4.92 -16.65
C ARG A 187 -1.32 -5.63 -17.91
N ASN A 188 -2.59 -6.04 -17.93
CA ASN A 188 -3.15 -6.74 -19.09
C ASN A 188 -3.58 -5.79 -20.21
N THR A 189 -3.92 -4.55 -19.91
CA THR A 189 -4.30 -3.55 -20.92
C THR A 189 -3.10 -2.87 -21.56
N ASN A 190 -2.00 -2.74 -20.82
CA ASN A 190 -0.71 -2.30 -21.35
C ASN A 190 -0.05 -3.51 -22.03
N LYS A 191 -0.18 -3.61 -23.32
CA LYS A 191 0.19 -4.62 -24.34
C LYS A 191 1.37 -5.58 -24.12
N ASP A 192 1.97 -5.67 -22.95
CA ASP A 192 3.08 -6.56 -22.63
C ASP A 192 2.61 -7.94 -22.11
N GLY A 193 1.64 -8.49 -22.73
CA GLY A 193 1.12 -9.83 -22.87
C GLY A 193 1.59 -11.00 -21.96
N LEU A 194 2.06 -10.76 -20.74
CA LEU A 194 2.71 -11.75 -19.88
C LEU A 194 1.81 -12.40 -18.82
N TYR A 195 0.53 -12.00 -18.71
CA TYR A 195 -0.40 -12.63 -17.77
C TYR A 195 -1.59 -13.22 -18.49
N ALA A 196 -1.51 -14.54 -18.75
CA ALA A 196 -2.70 -15.35 -18.99
C ALA A 196 -3.68 -15.20 -17.81
N GLY A 197 -4.97 -15.15 -18.08
CA GLY A 197 -5.99 -15.10 -17.02
C GLY A 197 -5.81 -16.26 -16.01
N PRO A 198 -6.43 -16.20 -14.82
CA PRO A 198 -6.24 -17.20 -13.79
C PRO A 198 -6.56 -18.59 -14.34
N GLY A 199 -5.54 -19.46 -14.41
CA GLY A 199 -5.69 -20.86 -14.74
C GLY A 199 -6.54 -21.59 -13.69
N PRO A 200 -6.94 -22.83 -13.95
CA PRO A 200 -7.70 -23.63 -12.98
C PRO A 200 -7.04 -23.68 -11.59
N GLU A 201 -5.71 -23.78 -11.54
CA GLU A 201 -4.91 -23.77 -10.31
C GLU A 201 -4.97 -22.45 -9.57
N GLU A 202 -5.03 -21.31 -10.28
CA GLU A 202 -5.16 -19.99 -9.68
C GLU A 202 -6.53 -19.75 -9.08
N ARG A 203 -7.60 -20.28 -9.68
CA ARG A 203 -8.96 -20.27 -9.11
C ARG A 203 -9.03 -21.05 -7.81
N GLU A 204 -8.33 -22.19 -7.73
CA GLU A 204 -8.27 -23.00 -6.53
C GLU A 204 -7.41 -22.31 -5.44
N LEU A 205 -6.31 -21.67 -5.84
CA LEU A 205 -5.50 -20.85 -4.92
C LEU A 205 -6.31 -19.71 -4.29
N VAL A 206 -7.18 -19.06 -5.07
CA VAL A 206 -8.08 -18.00 -4.56
C VAL A 206 -8.98 -18.49 -3.43
N LYS A 207 -9.45 -19.73 -3.50
CA LYS A 207 -10.28 -20.34 -2.45
C LYS A 207 -9.47 -20.62 -1.18
N ARG A 208 -8.17 -20.90 -1.33
CA ARG A 208 -7.26 -21.32 -0.25
C ARG A 208 -6.49 -20.14 0.39
N VAL A 209 -6.42 -19.00 -0.27
CA VAL A 209 -5.73 -17.83 0.31
C VAL A 209 -6.56 -17.27 1.46
N PRO A 210 -6.03 -17.23 2.70
CA PRO A 210 -6.73 -16.66 3.84
C PRO A 210 -6.97 -15.17 3.65
N GLN A 211 -7.86 -14.62 4.48
CA GLN A 211 -8.01 -13.17 4.55
C GLN A 211 -6.73 -12.55 5.16
N ILE A 212 -5.79 -12.16 4.30
CA ILE A 212 -4.50 -11.55 4.69
C ILE A 212 -4.69 -10.19 5.40
N GLY A 213 -5.93 -9.72 5.54
CA GLY A 213 -6.22 -8.39 6.09
C GLY A 213 -6.12 -8.21 7.60
N ASN A 214 -5.90 -9.27 8.38
CA ASN A 214 -5.93 -9.19 9.84
C ASN A 214 -4.61 -9.60 10.54
N GLY A 215 -3.60 -10.05 9.79
CA GLY A 215 -2.29 -10.43 10.34
C GLY A 215 -1.28 -9.28 10.27
N VAL A 216 -0.28 -9.31 11.15
CA VAL A 216 0.83 -8.36 11.18
C VAL A 216 2.01 -8.87 10.36
N VAL A 217 2.17 -10.20 10.26
CA VAL A 217 3.25 -10.88 9.51
C VAL A 217 2.65 -12.04 8.71
N PHE A 218 3.10 -12.24 7.49
CA PHE A 218 2.71 -13.33 6.61
C PHE A 218 3.96 -13.96 5.98
N GLY A 219 4.22 -15.23 6.28
CA GLY A 219 5.41 -15.93 5.81
C GLY A 219 5.53 -17.34 6.39
N SER A 220 6.72 -17.94 6.22
CA SER A 220 7.08 -19.22 6.83
C SER A 220 7.14 -19.13 8.36
N TYR A 221 7.14 -20.26 9.03
CA TYR A 221 7.24 -20.32 10.48
C TYR A 221 8.51 -19.61 10.97
N GLU A 222 9.64 -19.87 10.33
CA GLU A 222 10.94 -19.25 10.67
C GLU A 222 10.91 -17.72 10.52
N PHE A 223 10.36 -17.23 9.43
CA PHE A 223 10.21 -15.80 9.18
C PHE A 223 9.34 -15.13 10.23
N VAL A 224 8.17 -15.71 10.51
CA VAL A 224 7.21 -15.21 11.50
C VAL A 224 7.85 -15.20 12.89
N ARG A 225 8.49 -16.29 13.30
CA ARG A 225 9.19 -16.39 14.59
C ARG A 225 10.31 -15.35 14.71
N GLY A 226 11.07 -15.13 13.65
CA GLY A 226 12.09 -14.07 13.58
C GLY A 226 11.48 -12.70 13.85
N LYS A 227 10.40 -12.35 13.19
CA LYS A 227 9.71 -11.05 13.35
C LYS A 227 9.10 -10.87 14.75
N ILE A 228 8.58 -11.93 15.36
CA ILE A 228 8.12 -11.88 16.77
C ILE A 228 9.28 -11.59 17.73
N LYS A 229 10.43 -12.22 17.53
CA LYS A 229 11.65 -11.94 18.33
C LYS A 229 12.12 -10.48 18.16
N GLU A 230 11.96 -9.89 16.99
CA GLU A 230 12.19 -8.46 16.74
C GLU A 230 11.14 -7.54 17.40
N GLY A 231 10.16 -8.09 18.13
CA GLY A 231 9.11 -7.35 18.82
C GLY A 231 7.90 -7.00 17.97
N ILE A 232 7.81 -7.53 16.75
CA ILE A 232 6.68 -7.33 15.84
C ILE A 232 5.66 -8.43 16.07
N GLY A 233 4.39 -8.06 16.26
CA GLY A 233 3.29 -9.03 16.31
C GLY A 233 3.17 -9.82 17.60
N LYS A 234 3.44 -9.23 18.76
CA LYS A 234 3.39 -9.89 20.09
C LYS A 234 2.08 -10.58 20.46
N LYS A 235 1.00 -10.38 19.68
CA LYS A 235 -0.29 -11.03 19.92
C LYS A 235 -0.52 -12.14 18.88
N PRO A 236 -0.74 -13.42 19.28
CA PRO A 236 -0.87 -14.57 18.37
C PRO A 236 -1.90 -14.40 17.24
N ARG A 237 -3.03 -13.73 17.53
CA ARG A 237 -4.09 -13.46 16.55
C ARG A 237 -3.69 -12.54 15.38
N HIS A 238 -2.51 -11.95 15.41
CA HIS A 238 -2.00 -11.05 14.38
C HIS A 238 -0.93 -11.70 13.48
N VAL A 239 -0.71 -12.99 13.63
CA VAL A 239 0.33 -13.75 12.93
C VAL A 239 -0.33 -14.75 11.97
N LEU A 240 0.11 -14.77 10.72
CA LEU A 240 -0.32 -15.74 9.71
C LEU A 240 0.89 -16.62 9.36
N CYS A 241 0.95 -17.80 9.94
CA CYS A 241 1.94 -18.82 9.61
C CYS A 241 1.51 -19.70 8.45
N ASP A 242 2.46 -20.47 7.95
CA ASP A 242 2.41 -21.31 6.77
C ASP A 242 1.12 -22.14 6.65
N MET A 243 0.29 -21.77 5.67
CA MET A 243 -0.89 -22.57 5.29
C MET A 243 -0.58 -23.59 4.17
N PHE A 244 0.66 -23.65 3.73
CA PHE A 244 1.11 -24.55 2.67
C PHE A 244 1.88 -25.76 3.21
N ALA A 245 1.99 -25.92 4.54
CA ALA A 245 2.50 -27.14 5.12
C ALA A 245 1.56 -28.28 4.73
N THR A 246 2.02 -29.10 3.82
CA THR A 246 1.40 -30.38 3.45
C THR A 246 1.23 -31.21 4.71
N HIS A 247 -0.01 -31.66 4.95
CA HIS A 247 -0.46 -32.55 6.02
C HIS A 247 -0.80 -31.89 7.39
N GLY A 248 -2.06 -31.53 7.53
CA GLY A 248 -2.90 -31.95 8.68
C GLY A 248 -2.64 -31.37 10.08
N HIS A 249 -1.64 -30.57 10.30
CA HIS A 249 -1.46 -29.94 11.61
C HIS A 249 -1.85 -28.46 11.58
N LYS A 250 -3.03 -28.15 12.10
CA LYS A 250 -3.30 -26.85 12.74
C LYS A 250 -2.33 -26.75 13.90
N LEU A 251 -1.15 -26.22 13.66
CA LEU A 251 -0.32 -25.73 14.76
C LEU A 251 -1.02 -24.50 15.33
N SER A 252 -1.73 -24.70 16.42
CA SER A 252 -2.15 -23.62 17.29
C SER A 252 -0.86 -23.05 17.90
N LEU A 253 -0.43 -21.91 17.41
CA LEU A 253 0.66 -21.11 18.01
C LEU A 253 0.33 -20.65 19.46
N GLU A 254 -0.81 -21.07 19.99
CA GLU A 254 -1.25 -20.74 21.35
C GLU A 254 -0.42 -21.42 22.45
N ALA A 255 0.32 -22.49 22.13
CA ALA A 255 0.99 -23.30 23.15
C ALA A 255 2.48 -22.95 23.37
N GLU A 256 3.18 -22.28 22.45
CA GLU A 256 4.63 -22.06 22.56
C GLU A 256 5.09 -20.61 22.83
N VAL A 257 4.18 -19.67 22.95
CA VAL A 257 4.52 -18.25 23.22
C VAL A 257 4.47 -17.92 24.73
N VAL A 258 4.18 -18.91 25.59
CA VAL A 258 4.07 -18.76 27.06
C VAL A 258 5.17 -19.53 27.81
N ALA A 259 6.29 -19.81 27.16
CA ALA A 259 7.48 -20.32 27.88
C ALA A 259 8.67 -19.39 27.67
#